data_0db3642b714ecf660e1c0b79bf51b892
#
_entry.id   0db3642b714ecf660e1c0b79bf51b892
#
_cell.length_a   1.000
_cell.length_b   1.000
_cell.length_c   1.000
_cell.angle_alpha   90.00
_cell.angle_beta   90.00
_cell.angle_gamma   90.00
#
_symmetry.space_group_name_H-M   'P 1'
#
loop_
_entity.id
_entity.type
_entity.pdbx_description
1 polymer ?
#
loop_
_entity_poly.entity_id
_entity_poly.type
_entity_poly.pdbx_seq_one_letter_code
_entity_poly.pdbx_strand_id
1 'polypeptide(L)'
;MALLGSNSLVNCPRCKQRITVDIDQILDVAVDKDIKQRLLSGNINIIDCPLCSFHGMATTPIIYHDPEKELLLTYTPAELNIPLPDKEQLFGALTRTIVNRIPSDKRKAYLLQPKEMFSIESMRTTILNEDGITNEMIEQQRSKMELIKTLISTPADMLPDLIKERDEELDDLFFQLLSAIKQSQPSDQPDSQTDILEQLEQQLLSHSTFGKRSQEYATALQKSAADLESIGSKLTRENFLDLILSAPDDTHITCLVTLARPAADYEFFILLTDRLENSTPEDQPKLKHIRSLILETIQKIDQASQQKAEAAQSILASIIKSDNPKAKIEQHVKDIDQSIMLLLQQHIENAQSAGNKDEETNLLQIQAWLFEVLHQHAPPQLRFINELLALNTREEVIEMVKARSNEFDADILEIMKTVADQLQSDQQTELASKLLDYIPIVKDELGIQ
;
A
#
# COMPACT_ATOMS: atom_id res chain seq x y z
N MET A 1 -7.15 4.48 -39.02
CA MET A 1 -8.51 4.01 -38.80
C MET A 1 -8.52 3.04 -37.60
N ALA A 2 -9.43 3.20 -36.70
CA ALA A 2 -9.41 2.74 -35.33
C ALA A 2 -9.09 1.25 -35.13
N LEU A 3 -8.03 0.98 -34.34
CA LEU A 3 -7.68 -0.33 -33.80
C LEU A 3 -7.58 -0.25 -32.26
N LEU A 4 -8.37 0.63 -31.66
CA LEU A 4 -8.60 0.70 -30.22
C LEU A 4 -10.05 0.24 -29.99
N GLY A 5 -10.23 -0.91 -29.29
CA GLY A 5 -11.54 -1.41 -28.88
C GLY A 5 -12.53 -1.53 -30.02
N SER A 6 -12.28 -2.40 -30.99
CA SER A 6 -13.28 -2.60 -32.07
C SER A 6 -14.22 -3.72 -31.66
N ASN A 7 -15.53 -3.40 -31.57
CA ASN A 7 -16.60 -4.39 -31.56
C ASN A 7 -16.39 -5.41 -32.66
N SER A 8 -15.79 -6.55 -32.32
CA SER A 8 -15.48 -7.62 -33.25
C SER A 8 -16.50 -8.77 -33.10
N LEU A 9 -16.99 -9.26 -34.24
CA LEU A 9 -17.85 -10.46 -34.27
C LEU A 9 -16.93 -11.70 -34.15
N VAL A 10 -17.02 -12.39 -33.02
CA VAL A 10 -16.28 -13.64 -32.78
C VAL A 10 -17.25 -14.81 -32.60
N ASN A 11 -16.78 -16.01 -32.92
CA ASN A 11 -17.55 -17.22 -32.64
C ASN A 11 -17.23 -17.67 -31.21
N CYS A 12 -18.26 -17.88 -30.40
CA CYS A 12 -18.09 -18.47 -29.06
C CYS A 12 -17.35 -19.81 -29.15
N PRO A 13 -16.26 -20.04 -28.40
CA PRO A 13 -15.52 -21.30 -28.43
C PRO A 13 -16.40 -22.53 -28.09
N ARG A 14 -17.39 -22.34 -27.21
CA ARG A 14 -18.24 -23.42 -26.72
C ARG A 14 -19.46 -23.73 -27.61
N CYS A 15 -20.26 -22.73 -27.93
CA CYS A 15 -21.51 -22.93 -28.66
C CYS A 15 -21.48 -22.51 -30.15
N LYS A 16 -20.33 -21.95 -30.62
CA LYS A 16 -20.08 -21.49 -32.00
C LYS A 16 -21.01 -20.37 -32.49
N GLN A 17 -21.82 -19.81 -31.64
CA GLN A 17 -22.67 -18.67 -31.97
C GLN A 17 -21.83 -17.39 -32.09
N ARG A 18 -22.24 -16.50 -33.01
CA ARG A 18 -21.60 -15.21 -33.22
C ARG A 18 -22.00 -14.24 -32.09
N ILE A 19 -21.04 -13.67 -31.45
CA ILE A 19 -21.20 -12.67 -30.40
C ILE A 19 -20.31 -11.48 -30.69
N THR A 20 -20.73 -10.31 -30.28
CA THR A 20 -19.94 -9.08 -30.38
C THR A 20 -19.10 -8.94 -29.11
N VAL A 21 -17.79 -8.76 -29.26
CA VAL A 21 -16.84 -8.61 -28.17
C VAL A 21 -15.89 -7.47 -28.51
N ASP A 22 -15.52 -6.70 -27.51
CA ASP A 22 -14.44 -5.72 -27.64
C ASP A 22 -13.09 -6.43 -27.62
N ILE A 23 -12.34 -6.32 -28.71
CA ILE A 23 -11.02 -6.95 -28.85
C ILE A 23 -9.95 -5.88 -29.03
N ASP A 24 -9.00 -5.88 -28.09
CA ASP A 24 -7.79 -5.09 -28.15
C ASP A 24 -6.63 -5.96 -28.65
N GLN A 25 -6.14 -5.69 -29.87
CA GLN A 25 -4.95 -6.32 -30.41
C GLN A 25 -3.67 -5.56 -30.04
N ILE A 26 -3.77 -4.25 -29.79
CA ILE A 26 -2.67 -3.39 -29.37
C ILE A 26 -2.88 -2.99 -27.92
N LEU A 27 -2.05 -3.52 -27.05
CA LEU A 27 -2.02 -3.24 -25.61
C LEU A 27 -0.89 -2.24 -25.34
N ASP A 28 -1.20 -0.95 -25.47
CA ASP A 28 -0.21 0.13 -25.38
C ASP A 28 -0.39 0.91 -24.06
N VAL A 29 0.56 0.72 -23.12
CA VAL A 29 0.55 1.38 -21.80
C VAL A 29 0.66 2.91 -21.93
N ALA A 30 1.26 3.43 -23.02
CA ALA A 30 1.30 4.87 -23.26
C ALA A 30 -0.07 5.46 -23.60
N VAL A 31 -1.02 4.65 -24.09
CA VAL A 31 -2.37 5.07 -24.48
C VAL A 31 -3.39 4.74 -23.41
N ASP A 32 -3.29 3.55 -22.85
CA ASP A 32 -4.18 3.05 -21.80
C ASP A 32 -3.33 2.50 -20.64
N LYS A 33 -3.24 3.27 -19.55
CA LYS A 33 -2.43 2.91 -18.36
C LYS A 33 -2.93 1.68 -17.64
N ASP A 34 -4.24 1.40 -17.72
CA ASP A 34 -4.86 0.26 -17.07
C ASP A 34 -4.71 -1.05 -17.86
N ILE A 35 -4.27 -0.97 -19.11
CA ILE A 35 -4.16 -2.13 -20.00
C ILE A 35 -3.21 -3.19 -19.43
N LYS A 36 -2.12 -2.76 -18.77
CA LYS A 36 -1.16 -3.64 -18.11
C LYS A 36 -1.83 -4.42 -16.98
N GLN A 37 -2.57 -3.74 -16.11
CA GLN A 37 -3.28 -4.38 -15.00
C GLN A 37 -4.37 -5.33 -15.51
N ARG A 38 -5.14 -4.94 -16.54
CA ARG A 38 -6.13 -5.81 -17.18
C ARG A 38 -5.50 -7.06 -17.80
N LEU A 39 -4.32 -6.93 -18.44
CA LEU A 39 -3.58 -8.06 -18.97
C LEU A 39 -3.10 -9.00 -17.86
N LEU A 40 -2.50 -8.46 -16.79
CA LEU A 40 -1.98 -9.24 -15.67
C LEU A 40 -3.09 -9.96 -14.89
N SER A 41 -4.23 -9.30 -14.66
CA SER A 41 -5.40 -9.89 -13.98
C SER A 41 -6.22 -10.86 -14.86
N GLY A 42 -5.94 -10.94 -16.17
CA GLY A 42 -6.70 -11.79 -17.09
C GLY A 42 -7.97 -11.16 -17.63
N ASN A 43 -8.23 -9.89 -17.34
CA ASN A 43 -9.44 -9.16 -17.74
C ASN A 43 -9.25 -8.43 -19.08
N ILE A 44 -8.72 -9.15 -20.07
CA ILE A 44 -8.53 -8.62 -21.41
C ILE A 44 -9.18 -9.51 -22.44
N ASN A 45 -9.82 -8.90 -23.45
CA ASN A 45 -10.48 -9.60 -24.55
C ASN A 45 -11.42 -10.71 -24.05
N ILE A 46 -12.24 -10.42 -23.02
CA ILE A 46 -13.12 -11.40 -22.39
C ILE A 46 -14.34 -11.64 -23.26
N ILE A 47 -14.62 -12.91 -23.51
CA ILE A 47 -15.87 -13.40 -24.11
C ILE A 47 -16.82 -13.78 -22.99
N ASP A 48 -17.95 -13.06 -22.90
CA ASP A 48 -19.10 -13.44 -22.08
C ASP A 48 -20.23 -13.86 -23.03
N CYS A 49 -20.43 -15.16 -23.16
CA CYS A 49 -21.45 -15.66 -24.08
C CYS A 49 -22.83 -15.71 -23.39
N PRO A 50 -23.81 -14.89 -23.82
CA PRO A 50 -25.11 -14.86 -23.19
C PRO A 50 -25.97 -16.15 -23.46
N LEU A 51 -25.54 -16.97 -24.44
CA LEU A 51 -26.29 -18.16 -24.84
C LEU A 51 -25.85 -19.43 -24.11
N CYS A 52 -24.60 -19.54 -23.71
CA CYS A 52 -24.07 -20.75 -23.06
C CYS A 52 -23.27 -20.47 -21.79
N SER A 53 -23.24 -19.21 -21.31
CA SER A 53 -22.50 -18.78 -20.13
C SER A 53 -21.01 -19.13 -20.19
N PHE A 54 -20.43 -19.18 -21.38
CA PHE A 54 -18.98 -19.31 -21.54
C PHE A 54 -18.33 -17.98 -21.17
N HIS A 55 -17.40 -18.04 -20.23
CA HIS A 55 -16.56 -16.94 -19.83
C HIS A 55 -15.09 -17.31 -20.09
N GLY A 56 -14.36 -16.48 -20.83
CA GLY A 56 -12.96 -16.75 -21.13
C GLY A 56 -12.36 -15.75 -22.12
N MET A 57 -11.05 -15.81 -22.30
CA MET A 57 -10.33 -14.89 -23.17
C MET A 57 -10.51 -15.28 -24.64
N ALA A 58 -10.69 -14.29 -25.52
CA ALA A 58 -10.76 -14.48 -26.97
C ALA A 58 -9.40 -14.92 -27.53
N THR A 59 -9.46 -15.87 -28.47
CA THR A 59 -8.27 -16.34 -29.20
C THR A 59 -7.90 -15.31 -30.26
N THR A 60 -6.99 -14.38 -29.94
CA THR A 60 -6.55 -13.30 -30.84
C THR A 60 -5.07 -13.00 -30.69
N PRO A 61 -4.34 -12.66 -31.78
CA PRO A 61 -2.98 -12.14 -31.67
C PRO A 61 -2.94 -10.81 -30.94
N ILE A 62 -1.92 -10.62 -30.10
CA ILE A 62 -1.75 -9.45 -29.26
C ILE A 62 -0.34 -8.91 -29.38
N ILE A 63 -0.19 -7.59 -29.44
CA ILE A 63 1.07 -6.87 -29.25
C ILE A 63 0.96 -5.99 -28.00
N TYR A 64 1.91 -6.15 -27.08
CA TYR A 64 2.03 -5.34 -25.85
C TYR A 64 3.20 -4.38 -25.98
N HIS A 65 2.97 -3.12 -25.64
CA HIS A 65 3.97 -2.05 -25.69
C HIS A 65 4.00 -1.30 -24.37
N ASP A 66 5.20 -1.18 -23.78
CA ASP A 66 5.50 -0.38 -22.58
C ASP A 66 6.76 0.44 -22.85
N PRO A 67 6.62 1.76 -23.11
CA PRO A 67 7.77 2.61 -23.45
C PRO A 67 8.68 2.90 -22.25
N GLU A 68 8.17 2.84 -21.00
CA GLU A 68 8.98 3.08 -19.80
C GLU A 68 9.94 1.91 -19.55
N LYS A 69 9.50 0.69 -19.87
CA LYS A 69 10.29 -0.54 -19.75
C LYS A 69 10.98 -0.97 -21.02
N GLU A 70 10.84 -0.18 -22.11
CA GLU A 70 11.36 -0.51 -23.45
C GLU A 70 10.93 -1.90 -23.93
N LEU A 71 9.68 -2.28 -23.66
CA LEU A 71 9.11 -3.57 -24.01
C LEU A 71 8.22 -3.48 -25.25
N LEU A 72 8.46 -4.40 -26.19
CA LEU A 72 7.54 -4.70 -27.29
C LEU A 72 7.42 -6.22 -27.39
N LEU A 73 6.29 -6.76 -26.91
CA LEU A 73 6.04 -8.20 -26.84
C LEU A 73 4.92 -8.59 -27.80
N THR A 74 5.06 -9.72 -28.49
CA THR A 74 4.04 -10.25 -29.39
C THR A 74 3.63 -11.66 -28.95
N TYR A 75 2.34 -11.95 -29.07
CA TYR A 75 1.79 -13.26 -28.78
C TYR A 75 0.79 -13.67 -29.85
N THR A 76 0.93 -14.90 -30.35
CA THR A 76 -0.01 -15.52 -31.29
C THR A 76 -0.52 -16.81 -30.68
N PRO A 77 -1.84 -16.95 -30.44
CA PRO A 77 -2.44 -18.21 -30.04
C PRO A 77 -2.13 -19.33 -31.06
N ALA A 78 -1.64 -20.47 -30.58
CA ALA A 78 -1.26 -21.60 -31.46
C ALA A 78 -2.45 -22.16 -32.25
N GLU A 79 -3.65 -22.04 -31.68
CA GLU A 79 -4.90 -22.52 -32.28
C GLU A 79 -5.26 -21.83 -33.59
N LEU A 80 -4.73 -20.64 -33.82
CA LEU A 80 -5.01 -19.87 -35.04
C LEU A 80 -4.24 -20.41 -36.27
N ASN A 81 -3.17 -21.20 -36.06
CA ASN A 81 -2.33 -21.77 -37.10
C ASN A 81 -1.95 -20.76 -38.21
N ILE A 82 -1.60 -19.53 -37.80
CA ILE A 82 -1.26 -18.44 -38.75
C ILE A 82 0.11 -18.76 -39.41
N PRO A 83 0.20 -18.78 -40.77
CA PRO A 83 1.48 -18.94 -41.45
C PRO A 83 2.47 -17.83 -41.09
N LEU A 84 3.76 -18.16 -41.04
CA LEU A 84 4.81 -17.20 -40.67
C LEU A 84 4.77 -15.88 -41.45
N PRO A 85 4.60 -15.87 -42.80
CA PRO A 85 4.50 -14.61 -43.54
C PRO A 85 3.33 -13.73 -43.15
N ASP A 86 2.16 -14.35 -42.87
CA ASP A 86 0.96 -13.62 -42.47
C ASP A 86 1.10 -13.06 -41.05
N LYS A 87 1.77 -13.79 -40.16
CA LYS A 87 2.13 -13.35 -38.80
C LYS A 87 3.08 -12.16 -38.82
N GLU A 88 4.15 -12.22 -39.69
CA GLU A 88 5.10 -11.11 -39.84
C GLU A 88 4.39 -9.86 -40.39
N GLN A 89 3.50 -10.03 -41.37
CA GLN A 89 2.71 -8.93 -41.93
C GLN A 89 1.79 -8.32 -40.89
N LEU A 90 1.11 -9.14 -40.09
CA LEU A 90 0.22 -8.69 -39.03
C LEU A 90 0.97 -7.86 -37.97
N PHE A 91 2.01 -8.43 -37.37
CA PHE A 91 2.77 -7.72 -36.36
C PHE A 91 3.54 -6.53 -36.89
N GLY A 92 4.00 -6.59 -38.12
CA GLY A 92 4.58 -5.44 -38.81
C GLY A 92 3.61 -4.28 -39.00
N ALA A 93 2.32 -4.55 -39.24
CA ALA A 93 1.28 -3.53 -39.29
C ALA A 93 0.95 -2.96 -37.92
N LEU A 94 0.82 -3.82 -36.90
CA LEU A 94 0.57 -3.40 -35.51
C LEU A 94 1.72 -2.58 -34.94
N THR A 95 2.96 -3.02 -35.16
CA THR A 95 4.17 -2.27 -34.75
C THR A 95 4.24 -0.90 -35.44
N ARG A 96 3.94 -0.82 -36.73
CA ARG A 96 3.88 0.49 -37.42
C ARG A 96 2.83 1.42 -36.81
N THR A 97 1.70 0.89 -36.36
CA THR A 97 0.67 1.69 -35.69
C THR A 97 1.19 2.28 -34.38
N ILE A 98 1.92 1.51 -33.58
CA ILE A 98 2.57 1.98 -32.34
C ILE A 98 3.64 3.02 -32.67
N VAL A 99 4.59 2.71 -33.57
CA VAL A 99 5.71 3.59 -33.92
C VAL A 99 5.23 4.93 -34.45
N ASN A 100 4.13 4.97 -35.24
CA ASN A 100 3.60 6.21 -35.82
C ASN A 100 3.01 7.15 -34.75
N ARG A 101 2.65 6.64 -33.57
CA ARG A 101 2.19 7.45 -32.41
C ARG A 101 3.35 8.06 -31.63
N ILE A 102 4.55 7.49 -31.74
CA ILE A 102 5.73 7.91 -30.99
C ILE A 102 6.47 8.99 -31.80
N PRO A 103 6.74 10.17 -31.21
CA PRO A 103 7.58 11.20 -31.82
C PRO A 103 8.94 10.63 -32.27
N SER A 104 9.47 11.11 -33.40
CA SER A 104 10.68 10.54 -34.02
C SER A 104 11.91 10.58 -33.11
N ASP A 105 12.01 11.59 -32.27
CA ASP A 105 13.07 11.79 -31.25
C ASP A 105 12.99 10.84 -30.06
N LYS A 106 11.82 10.25 -29.83
CA LYS A 106 11.57 9.29 -28.72
C LYS A 106 11.57 7.83 -29.17
N ARG A 107 11.78 7.55 -30.46
CA ARG A 107 11.83 6.18 -30.97
C ARG A 107 13.15 5.50 -30.60
N LYS A 108 13.06 4.32 -29.96
CA LYS A 108 14.23 3.55 -29.49
C LYS A 108 14.34 2.21 -30.25
N ALA A 109 15.52 1.58 -30.17
CA ALA A 109 15.85 0.37 -30.92
C ALA A 109 14.96 -0.85 -30.60
N TYR A 110 14.41 -0.97 -29.37
CA TYR A 110 13.53 -2.08 -28.98
C TYR A 110 12.27 -2.20 -29.85
N LEU A 111 11.81 -1.08 -30.45
CA LEU A 111 10.66 -1.06 -31.36
C LEU A 111 10.92 -1.84 -32.68
N LEU A 112 12.18 -2.12 -33.01
CA LEU A 112 12.58 -2.87 -34.20
C LEU A 112 12.75 -4.36 -33.93
N GLN A 113 12.71 -4.77 -32.66
CA GLN A 113 12.97 -6.16 -32.24
C GLN A 113 11.89 -6.64 -31.26
N PRO A 114 10.64 -6.83 -31.70
CA PRO A 114 9.60 -7.35 -30.86
C PRO A 114 9.96 -8.77 -30.38
N LYS A 115 9.82 -9.02 -29.07
CA LYS A 115 10.05 -10.34 -28.49
C LYS A 115 8.77 -11.17 -28.63
N GLU A 116 8.88 -12.34 -29.25
CA GLU A 116 7.77 -13.26 -29.39
C GLU A 116 7.59 -14.07 -28.12
N MET A 117 6.35 -14.11 -27.62
CA MET A 117 5.93 -14.89 -26.46
C MET A 117 5.19 -16.15 -26.90
N PHE A 118 5.51 -17.27 -26.26
CA PHE A 118 4.89 -18.57 -26.57
C PHE A 118 3.52 -18.78 -25.93
N SER A 119 3.25 -18.06 -24.85
CA SER A 119 1.97 -18.11 -24.13
C SER A 119 1.66 -16.74 -23.52
N ILE A 120 0.39 -16.55 -23.16
CA ILE A 120 -0.02 -15.35 -22.43
C ILE A 120 0.62 -15.30 -21.03
N GLU A 121 0.85 -16.46 -20.40
CA GLU A 121 1.56 -16.60 -19.14
C GLU A 121 3.01 -16.15 -19.26
N SER A 122 3.73 -16.56 -20.32
CA SER A 122 5.11 -16.10 -20.54
C SER A 122 5.19 -14.59 -20.78
N MET A 123 4.15 -14.02 -21.45
CA MET A 123 4.04 -12.56 -21.62
C MET A 123 3.86 -11.86 -20.26
N ARG A 124 2.94 -12.33 -19.41
CA ARG A 124 2.71 -11.80 -18.07
C ARG A 124 3.95 -11.89 -17.19
N THR A 125 4.60 -13.05 -17.19
CA THR A 125 5.84 -13.28 -16.45
C THR A 125 6.95 -12.34 -16.90
N THR A 126 7.11 -12.11 -18.23
CA THR A 126 8.10 -11.17 -18.74
C THR A 126 7.81 -9.75 -18.26
N ILE A 127 6.55 -9.32 -18.28
CA ILE A 127 6.14 -8.00 -17.81
C ILE A 127 6.42 -7.84 -16.31
N LEU A 128 6.09 -8.85 -15.49
CA LEU A 128 6.34 -8.85 -14.04
C LEU A 128 7.84 -8.82 -13.73
N ASN A 129 8.65 -9.60 -14.46
CA ASN A 129 10.10 -9.61 -14.27
C ASN A 129 10.73 -8.23 -14.55
N GLU A 130 10.27 -7.52 -15.57
CA GLU A 130 10.74 -6.15 -15.87
C GLU A 130 10.25 -5.11 -14.85
N ASP A 131 9.20 -5.44 -14.09
CA ASP A 131 8.78 -4.67 -12.90
C ASP A 131 9.57 -5.05 -11.64
N GLY A 132 10.50 -6.01 -11.73
CA GLY A 132 11.30 -6.50 -10.60
C GLY A 132 10.62 -7.63 -9.79
N ILE A 133 9.48 -8.14 -10.25
CA ILE A 133 8.78 -9.26 -9.62
C ILE A 133 9.28 -10.55 -10.26
N THR A 134 10.15 -11.27 -9.54
CA THR A 134 10.76 -12.52 -10.05
C THR A 134 9.79 -13.70 -9.95
N ASN A 135 10.07 -14.76 -10.76
CA ASN A 135 9.31 -16.00 -10.65
C ASN A 135 9.37 -16.61 -9.25
N GLU A 136 10.50 -16.47 -8.57
CA GLU A 136 10.67 -16.94 -7.19
C GLU A 136 9.72 -16.22 -6.23
N MET A 137 9.58 -14.89 -6.37
CA MET A 137 8.63 -14.11 -5.58
C MET A 137 7.18 -14.53 -5.85
N ILE A 138 6.83 -14.79 -7.11
CA ILE A 138 5.49 -15.26 -7.50
C ILE A 138 5.19 -16.62 -6.88
N GLU A 139 6.14 -17.58 -6.97
CA GLU A 139 5.98 -18.91 -6.39
C GLU A 139 5.95 -18.87 -4.85
N GLN A 140 6.76 -18.04 -4.22
CA GLN A 140 6.69 -17.82 -2.77
C GLN A 140 5.32 -17.28 -2.36
N GLN A 141 4.82 -16.25 -3.02
CA GLN A 141 3.50 -15.69 -2.75
C GLN A 141 2.39 -16.74 -2.94
N ARG A 142 2.48 -17.54 -4.01
CA ARG A 142 1.52 -18.62 -4.29
C ARG A 142 1.54 -19.69 -3.19
N SER A 143 2.73 -20.14 -2.79
CA SER A 143 2.89 -21.12 -1.70
C SER A 143 2.28 -20.61 -0.40
N LYS A 144 2.52 -19.32 -0.03
CA LYS A 144 1.93 -18.71 1.15
C LYS A 144 0.41 -18.64 1.08
N MET A 145 -0.14 -18.29 -0.10
CA MET A 145 -1.59 -18.28 -0.32
C MET A 145 -2.23 -19.68 -0.20
N GLU A 146 -1.56 -20.71 -0.67
CA GLU A 146 -2.01 -22.10 -0.49
C GLU A 146 -1.95 -22.52 0.98
N LEU A 147 -0.91 -22.11 1.70
CA LEU A 147 -0.82 -22.36 3.15
C LEU A 147 -1.95 -21.66 3.91
N ILE A 148 -2.25 -20.40 3.61
CA ILE A 148 -3.37 -19.66 4.22
C ILE A 148 -4.70 -20.40 3.98
N LYS A 149 -4.97 -20.82 2.74
CA LYS A 149 -6.18 -21.60 2.42
C LYS A 149 -6.25 -22.93 3.20
N THR A 150 -5.13 -23.60 3.35
CA THR A 150 -5.04 -24.86 4.10
C THR A 150 -5.36 -24.61 5.57
N LEU A 151 -4.77 -23.57 6.18
CA LEU A 151 -5.02 -23.22 7.58
C LEU A 151 -6.49 -22.82 7.81
N ILE A 152 -7.10 -22.02 6.92
CA ILE A 152 -8.53 -21.64 7.01
C ILE A 152 -9.45 -22.86 6.93
N SER A 153 -9.09 -23.88 6.14
CA SER A 153 -9.91 -25.10 5.98
C SER A 153 -9.65 -26.18 7.04
N THR A 154 -8.64 -25.99 7.90
CA THR A 154 -8.26 -26.95 8.93
C THR A 154 -9.15 -26.79 10.18
N PRO A 155 -9.69 -27.88 10.75
CA PRO A 155 -10.42 -27.84 11.99
C PRO A 155 -9.61 -27.22 13.13
N ALA A 156 -10.28 -26.48 14.03
CA ALA A 156 -9.63 -25.70 15.08
C ALA A 156 -8.77 -26.53 16.07
N ASP A 157 -9.14 -27.80 16.29
CA ASP A 157 -8.42 -28.73 17.14
C ASP A 157 -7.10 -29.23 16.51
N MET A 158 -6.97 -29.18 15.18
CA MET A 158 -5.75 -29.58 14.47
C MET A 158 -4.83 -28.41 14.12
N LEU A 159 -5.33 -27.17 14.21
CA LEU A 159 -4.57 -25.97 13.85
C LEU A 159 -3.24 -25.82 14.64
N PRO A 160 -3.20 -26.04 15.99
CA PRO A 160 -1.97 -25.86 16.75
C PRO A 160 -0.81 -26.74 16.29
N ASP A 161 -1.12 -27.98 15.87
CA ASP A 161 -0.10 -28.93 15.43
C ASP A 161 0.37 -28.59 14.01
N LEU A 162 -0.55 -28.22 13.11
CA LEU A 162 -0.21 -27.78 11.76
C LEU A 162 0.61 -26.48 11.75
N ILE A 163 0.27 -25.52 12.63
CA ILE A 163 1.03 -24.27 12.81
C ILE A 163 2.48 -24.57 13.22
N LYS A 164 2.68 -25.50 14.17
CA LYS A 164 4.03 -25.88 14.60
C LYS A 164 4.80 -26.63 13.52
N GLU A 165 4.13 -27.49 12.75
CA GLU A 165 4.76 -28.22 11.65
C GLU A 165 5.23 -27.31 10.53
N ARG A 166 4.47 -26.24 10.27
CA ARG A 166 4.74 -25.28 9.18
C ARG A 166 5.31 -23.95 9.69
N ASP A 167 5.85 -23.89 10.91
CA ASP A 167 6.29 -22.66 11.58
C ASP A 167 7.34 -21.87 10.78
N GLU A 168 8.26 -22.56 10.09
CA GLU A 168 9.27 -21.92 9.24
C GLU A 168 8.69 -21.18 8.03
N GLU A 169 7.46 -21.53 7.64
CA GLU A 169 6.76 -20.89 6.52
C GLU A 169 5.92 -19.68 6.96
N LEU A 170 5.76 -19.46 8.26
CA LEU A 170 4.99 -18.35 8.84
C LEU A 170 5.88 -17.12 9.05
N ASP A 171 6.33 -16.54 7.94
CA ASP A 171 7.19 -15.36 7.88
C ASP A 171 6.40 -14.04 7.68
N ASP A 172 7.12 -12.92 7.58
CA ASP A 172 6.52 -11.59 7.36
C ASP A 172 5.61 -11.55 6.14
N LEU A 173 6.00 -12.20 5.02
CA LEU A 173 5.19 -12.25 3.81
C LEU A 173 3.86 -12.97 4.03
N PHE A 174 3.87 -14.09 4.78
CA PHE A 174 2.66 -14.81 5.13
C PHE A 174 1.68 -13.93 5.91
N PHE A 175 2.16 -13.21 6.94
CA PHE A 175 1.31 -12.35 7.76
C PHE A 175 0.83 -11.10 7.01
N GLN A 176 1.65 -10.54 6.11
CA GLN A 176 1.22 -9.46 5.21
C GLN A 176 0.07 -9.90 4.29
N LEU A 177 0.17 -11.09 3.69
CA LEU A 177 -0.88 -11.65 2.84
C LEU A 177 -2.16 -11.94 3.63
N LEU A 178 -2.05 -12.50 4.82
CA LEU A 178 -3.19 -12.76 5.70
C LEU A 178 -3.91 -11.44 6.07
N SER A 179 -3.16 -10.43 6.42
CA SER A 179 -3.68 -9.08 6.73
C SER A 179 -4.37 -8.44 5.52
N ALA A 180 -3.79 -8.57 4.32
CA ALA A 180 -4.38 -8.08 3.08
C ALA A 180 -5.70 -8.78 2.75
N ILE A 181 -5.80 -10.10 2.97
CA ILE A 181 -7.05 -10.87 2.81
C ILE A 181 -8.10 -10.34 3.79
N LYS A 182 -7.76 -10.13 5.06
CA LYS A 182 -8.65 -9.60 6.09
C LYS A 182 -9.20 -8.22 5.70
N GLN A 183 -8.34 -7.32 5.20
CA GLN A 183 -8.73 -5.97 4.77
C GLN A 183 -9.57 -5.94 3.49
N SER A 184 -9.47 -6.95 2.63
CA SER A 184 -10.22 -7.02 1.37
C SER A 184 -11.65 -7.54 1.53
N GLN A 185 -12.03 -8.00 2.72
CA GLN A 185 -13.39 -8.48 3.00
C GLN A 185 -14.36 -7.29 3.13
N PRO A 186 -15.53 -7.32 2.46
CA PRO A 186 -16.54 -6.27 2.63
C PRO A 186 -17.10 -6.30 4.06
N SER A 187 -17.18 -5.14 4.69
CA SER A 187 -17.71 -4.96 6.05
C SER A 187 -19.20 -5.30 6.21
N ASP A 188 -19.92 -5.53 5.10
CA ASP A 188 -21.38 -5.68 5.05
C ASP A 188 -21.89 -7.14 5.07
N GLN A 189 -21.03 -8.15 5.21
CA GLN A 189 -21.49 -9.52 5.36
C GLN A 189 -21.22 -10.02 6.78
N PRO A 190 -22.27 -10.37 7.54
CA PRO A 190 -22.09 -10.86 8.91
C PRO A 190 -21.47 -12.27 8.94
N ASP A 191 -20.51 -12.44 9.79
CA ASP A 191 -20.29 -13.47 10.79
C ASP A 191 -19.53 -14.74 10.50
N SER A 192 -19.33 -15.26 9.30
CA SER A 192 -18.66 -16.57 9.28
C SER A 192 -17.21 -16.57 8.80
N GLN A 193 -16.84 -15.66 7.92
CA GLN A 193 -15.46 -15.64 7.39
C GLN A 193 -14.54 -14.73 8.20
N THR A 194 -15.05 -13.63 8.71
CA THR A 194 -14.28 -12.71 9.58
C THR A 194 -13.91 -13.40 10.89
N ASP A 195 -14.88 -14.11 11.51
CA ASP A 195 -14.64 -14.88 12.73
C ASP A 195 -13.61 -16.00 12.54
N ILE A 196 -13.62 -16.67 11.40
CA ILE A 196 -12.63 -17.72 11.07
C ILE A 196 -11.22 -17.11 10.94
N LEU A 197 -11.09 -15.97 10.28
CA LEU A 197 -9.79 -15.29 10.12
C LEU A 197 -9.27 -14.75 11.45
N GLU A 198 -10.13 -14.22 12.32
CA GLU A 198 -9.75 -13.76 13.65
C GLU A 198 -9.34 -14.92 14.56
N GLN A 199 -10.07 -16.02 14.54
CA GLN A 199 -9.68 -17.24 15.27
C GLN A 199 -8.36 -17.79 14.76
N LEU A 200 -8.14 -17.83 13.43
CA LEU A 200 -6.88 -18.26 12.84
C LEU A 200 -5.73 -17.34 13.30
N GLU A 201 -5.92 -16.03 13.27
CA GLU A 201 -4.92 -15.06 13.70
C GLU A 201 -4.55 -15.27 15.18
N GLN A 202 -5.52 -15.48 16.06
CA GLN A 202 -5.28 -15.79 17.48
C GLN A 202 -4.49 -17.09 17.66
N GLN A 203 -4.81 -18.13 16.90
CA GLN A 203 -4.07 -19.40 16.93
C GLN A 203 -2.63 -19.24 16.42
N LEU A 204 -2.43 -18.50 15.34
CA LEU A 204 -1.11 -18.16 14.80
C LEU A 204 -0.27 -17.38 15.79
N LEU A 205 -0.84 -16.33 16.42
CA LEU A 205 -0.15 -15.55 17.44
C LEU A 205 0.25 -16.39 18.67
N SER A 206 -0.60 -17.36 19.05
CA SER A 206 -0.37 -18.19 20.24
C SER A 206 0.63 -19.33 20.00
N HIS A 207 0.65 -19.90 18.80
CA HIS A 207 1.35 -21.16 18.54
C HIS A 207 2.56 -21.03 17.62
N SER A 208 2.68 -19.96 16.80
CA SER A 208 3.85 -19.77 15.95
C SER A 208 5.01 -19.04 16.66
N THR A 209 6.22 -19.26 16.17
CA THR A 209 7.41 -18.51 16.62
C THR A 209 7.30 -17.03 16.27
N PHE A 210 6.75 -16.72 15.10
CA PHE A 210 6.51 -15.34 14.68
C PHE A 210 5.52 -14.63 15.62
N GLY A 211 4.39 -15.29 15.94
CA GLY A 211 3.38 -14.73 16.85
C GLY A 211 3.94 -14.43 18.24
N LYS A 212 4.73 -15.34 18.81
CA LYS A 212 5.40 -15.13 20.09
C LYS A 212 6.35 -13.94 20.05
N ARG A 213 7.20 -13.84 19.00
CA ARG A 213 8.08 -12.68 18.83
C ARG A 213 7.30 -11.36 18.68
N SER A 214 6.19 -11.38 17.97
CA SER A 214 5.31 -10.21 17.81
C SER A 214 4.70 -9.77 19.14
N GLN A 215 4.26 -10.70 19.98
CA GLN A 215 3.75 -10.40 21.31
C GLN A 215 4.86 -9.88 22.25
N GLU A 216 6.02 -10.51 22.22
CA GLU A 216 7.20 -10.05 22.99
C GLU A 216 7.59 -8.63 22.55
N TYR A 217 7.63 -8.36 21.24
CA TYR A 217 7.91 -7.03 20.70
C TYR A 217 6.85 -6.01 21.11
N ALA A 218 5.56 -6.34 20.99
CA ALA A 218 4.48 -5.45 21.42
C ALA A 218 4.56 -5.10 22.92
N THR A 219 4.84 -6.11 23.75
CA THR A 219 5.01 -5.92 25.21
C THR A 219 6.24 -5.05 25.51
N ALA A 220 7.36 -5.30 24.82
CA ALA A 220 8.57 -4.51 24.95
C ALA A 220 8.35 -3.06 24.48
N LEU A 221 7.64 -2.86 23.38
CA LEU A 221 7.30 -1.54 22.85
C LEU A 221 6.45 -0.73 23.84
N GLN A 222 5.39 -1.34 24.39
CA GLN A 222 4.53 -0.71 25.37
C GLN A 222 5.30 -0.32 26.64
N LYS A 223 6.15 -1.20 27.14
CA LYS A 223 6.98 -0.92 28.31
C LYS A 223 7.99 0.19 28.02
N SER A 224 8.69 0.13 26.87
CA SER A 224 9.64 1.15 26.46
C SER A 224 8.98 2.53 26.28
N ALA A 225 7.75 2.57 25.75
CA ALA A 225 6.98 3.81 25.69
C ALA A 225 6.65 4.36 27.08
N ALA A 226 6.18 3.53 28.01
CA ALA A 226 5.91 3.95 29.38
C ALA A 226 7.18 4.44 30.11
N ASP A 227 8.31 3.78 29.90
CA ASP A 227 9.60 4.20 30.47
C ASP A 227 10.01 5.58 29.94
N LEU A 228 9.88 5.83 28.65
CA LEU A 228 10.14 7.16 28.04
C LEU A 228 9.16 8.22 28.52
N GLU A 229 7.87 7.91 28.62
CA GLU A 229 6.84 8.82 29.14
C GLU A 229 7.14 9.21 30.61
N SER A 230 7.64 8.30 31.43
CA SER A 230 8.00 8.58 32.82
C SER A 230 9.11 9.64 32.95
N ILE A 231 10.00 9.74 31.96
CA ILE A 231 11.04 10.76 31.87
C ILE A 231 10.46 12.06 31.29
N GLY A 232 9.51 11.97 30.37
CA GLY A 232 8.79 13.08 29.76
C GLY A 232 9.73 14.09 29.08
N SER A 233 9.44 15.37 29.25
CA SER A 233 10.21 16.49 28.62
C SER A 233 11.65 16.63 29.16
N LYS A 234 12.07 15.81 30.12
CA LYS A 234 13.43 15.80 30.68
C LYS A 234 14.33 14.73 30.04
N LEU A 235 13.94 14.20 28.91
CA LEU A 235 14.77 13.22 28.18
C LEU A 235 16.07 13.87 27.73
N THR A 236 17.16 13.56 28.43
CA THR A 236 18.54 13.91 28.03
C THR A 236 19.24 12.70 27.45
N ARG A 237 20.35 12.92 26.77
CA ARG A 237 21.16 11.82 26.22
C ARG A 237 21.70 10.90 27.31
N GLU A 238 22.05 11.44 28.47
CA GLU A 238 22.47 10.69 29.65
C GLU A 238 21.36 9.78 30.18
N ASN A 239 20.14 10.34 30.40
CA ASN A 239 19.00 9.56 30.87
C ASN A 239 18.62 8.47 29.86
N PHE A 240 18.70 8.78 28.57
CA PHE A 240 18.44 7.83 27.52
C PHE A 240 19.45 6.70 27.48
N LEU A 241 20.76 7.03 27.64
CA LEU A 241 21.82 6.02 27.75
C LEU A 241 21.63 5.11 28.97
N ASP A 242 21.33 5.69 30.14
CA ASP A 242 21.08 4.92 31.34
C ASP A 242 19.85 4.00 31.19
N LEU A 243 18.80 4.46 30.51
CA LEU A 243 17.60 3.66 30.20
C LEU A 243 17.98 2.46 29.29
N ILE A 244 18.73 2.69 28.23
CA ILE A 244 19.22 1.64 27.34
C ILE A 244 20.08 0.62 28.08
N LEU A 245 21.00 1.08 28.96
CA LEU A 245 21.90 0.19 29.70
C LEU A 245 21.18 -0.64 30.77
N SER A 246 20.00 -0.17 31.22
CA SER A 246 19.13 -0.87 32.18
C SER A 246 18.08 -1.75 31.50
N ALA A 247 17.96 -1.70 30.17
CA ALA A 247 17.00 -2.51 29.41
C ALA A 247 17.24 -4.02 29.66
N PRO A 248 16.15 -4.81 29.81
CA PRO A 248 16.26 -6.23 30.20
C PRO A 248 16.83 -7.10 29.06
N ASP A 249 16.61 -6.73 27.80
CA ASP A 249 17.01 -7.49 26.61
C ASP A 249 17.16 -6.61 25.37
N ASP A 250 17.63 -7.21 24.28
CA ASP A 250 17.89 -6.55 23.00
C ASP A 250 16.63 -5.99 22.34
N THR A 251 15.47 -6.62 22.58
CA THR A 251 14.17 -6.17 22.02
C THR A 251 13.76 -4.83 22.64
N HIS A 252 13.91 -4.68 23.96
CA HIS A 252 13.65 -3.41 24.63
C HIS A 252 14.61 -2.31 24.18
N ILE A 253 15.92 -2.61 24.00
CA ILE A 253 16.87 -1.65 23.44
C ILE A 253 16.43 -1.19 22.06
N THR A 254 16.05 -2.12 21.20
CA THR A 254 15.55 -1.82 19.85
C THR A 254 14.29 -0.94 19.89
N CYS A 255 13.33 -1.24 20.78
CA CYS A 255 12.13 -0.43 20.97
C CYS A 255 12.44 0.98 21.46
N LEU A 256 13.31 1.13 22.46
CA LEU A 256 13.74 2.45 22.97
C LEU A 256 14.40 3.31 21.88
N VAL A 257 15.31 2.72 21.10
CA VAL A 257 15.95 3.41 19.98
C VAL A 257 14.95 3.78 18.89
N THR A 258 13.98 2.92 18.62
CA THR A 258 12.94 3.18 17.61
C THR A 258 12.04 4.34 18.03
N LEU A 259 11.60 4.37 19.29
CA LEU A 259 10.73 5.42 19.82
C LEU A 259 11.43 6.76 20.01
N ALA A 260 12.69 6.73 20.41
CA ALA A 260 13.47 7.94 20.70
C ALA A 260 14.69 8.11 19.75
N ARG A 261 14.53 7.76 18.45
CA ARG A 261 15.58 7.85 17.42
C ARG A 261 16.34 9.20 17.43
N PRO A 262 15.68 10.38 17.57
CA PRO A 262 16.37 11.66 17.62
C PRO A 262 17.34 11.82 18.82
N ALA A 263 17.13 11.10 19.92
CA ALA A 263 18.01 11.13 21.08
C ALA A 263 19.31 10.32 20.88
N ALA A 264 19.31 9.39 19.93
CA ALA A 264 20.49 8.59 19.57
C ALA A 264 21.32 9.29 18.47
N ASP A 265 21.80 10.48 18.73
CA ASP A 265 22.60 11.32 17.84
C ASP A 265 24.11 11.15 18.05
N TYR A 266 24.92 11.97 17.39
CA TYR A 266 26.39 11.93 17.50
C TYR A 266 26.89 12.12 18.95
N GLU A 267 26.30 13.04 19.70
CA GLU A 267 26.70 13.30 21.10
C GLU A 267 26.33 12.13 22.02
N PHE A 268 25.24 11.44 21.78
CA PHE A 268 24.88 10.19 22.46
C PHE A 268 26.00 9.13 22.27
N PHE A 269 26.53 8.98 21.06
CA PHE A 269 27.58 8.02 20.78
C PHE A 269 28.92 8.43 21.42
N ILE A 270 29.18 9.72 21.63
CA ILE A 270 30.32 10.17 22.43
C ILE A 270 30.18 9.67 23.87
N LEU A 271 29.00 9.88 24.50
CA LEU A 271 28.75 9.41 25.86
C LEU A 271 28.86 7.88 25.98
N LEU A 272 28.31 7.14 25.03
CA LEU A 272 28.38 5.67 24.99
C LEU A 272 29.85 5.21 24.83
N THR A 273 30.66 5.91 24.03
CA THR A 273 32.08 5.60 23.84
C THR A 273 32.88 5.88 25.10
N ASP A 274 32.64 7.02 25.75
CA ASP A 274 33.29 7.36 27.04
C ASP A 274 32.93 6.33 28.13
N ARG A 275 31.64 5.91 28.17
CA ARG A 275 31.21 4.84 29.10
C ARG A 275 31.91 3.51 28.80
N LEU A 276 32.15 3.19 27.53
CA LEU A 276 32.85 1.97 27.10
C LEU A 276 34.32 2.01 27.49
N GLU A 277 35.02 3.15 27.29
CA GLU A 277 36.43 3.33 27.61
C GLU A 277 36.70 3.27 29.11
N ASN A 278 35.78 3.77 29.93
CA ASN A 278 35.86 3.79 31.39
C ASN A 278 35.26 2.53 32.05
N SER A 279 34.78 1.55 31.27
CA SER A 279 34.17 0.32 31.77
C SER A 279 35.21 -0.75 32.15
N THR A 280 34.77 -1.71 32.99
CA THR A 280 35.63 -2.87 33.33
C THR A 280 35.83 -3.78 32.11
N PRO A 281 36.94 -4.57 32.03
CA PRO A 281 37.10 -5.53 30.94
C PRO A 281 35.97 -6.54 30.81
N GLU A 282 35.22 -6.81 31.89
CA GLU A 282 34.09 -7.73 31.93
C GLU A 282 32.83 -7.11 31.27
N ASP A 283 32.63 -5.79 31.42
CA ASP A 283 31.48 -5.08 30.88
C ASP A 283 31.66 -4.65 29.40
N GLN A 284 32.89 -4.55 28.93
CA GLN A 284 33.18 -4.10 27.56
C GLN A 284 32.47 -4.91 26.46
N PRO A 285 32.40 -6.27 26.54
CA PRO A 285 31.69 -7.04 25.50
C PRO A 285 30.19 -6.68 25.42
N LYS A 286 29.52 -6.49 26.57
CA LYS A 286 28.10 -6.10 26.65
C LYS A 286 27.90 -4.70 26.03
N LEU A 287 28.73 -3.73 26.38
CA LEU A 287 28.60 -2.37 25.84
C LEU A 287 28.89 -2.32 24.32
N LYS A 288 29.86 -3.10 23.84
CA LYS A 288 30.10 -3.25 22.39
C LYS A 288 28.92 -3.86 21.66
N HIS A 289 28.29 -4.89 22.24
CA HIS A 289 27.08 -5.50 21.70
C HIS A 289 25.93 -4.48 21.62
N ILE A 290 25.64 -3.77 22.71
CA ILE A 290 24.64 -2.71 22.77
C ILE A 290 24.89 -1.64 21.69
N ARG A 291 26.13 -1.17 21.57
CA ARG A 291 26.54 -0.19 20.54
C ARG A 291 26.26 -0.71 19.12
N SER A 292 26.60 -1.96 18.84
CA SER A 292 26.36 -2.59 17.54
C SER A 292 24.88 -2.68 17.24
N LEU A 293 24.07 -3.11 18.22
CA LEU A 293 22.61 -3.22 18.11
C LEU A 293 21.95 -1.86 17.85
N ILE A 294 22.37 -0.82 18.56
CA ILE A 294 21.86 0.55 18.35
C ILE A 294 22.17 1.02 16.92
N LEU A 295 23.42 0.84 16.47
CA LEU A 295 23.83 1.25 15.11
C LEU A 295 23.05 0.51 14.04
N GLU A 296 22.84 -0.79 14.19
CA GLU A 296 22.05 -1.60 13.26
C GLU A 296 20.57 -1.15 13.24
N THR A 297 20.01 -0.89 14.42
CA THR A 297 18.62 -0.40 14.54
C THR A 297 18.46 0.97 13.88
N ILE A 298 19.37 1.90 14.14
CA ILE A 298 19.39 3.23 13.51
C ILE A 298 19.49 3.11 11.99
N GLN A 299 20.40 2.28 11.49
CA GLN A 299 20.54 2.07 10.05
C GLN A 299 19.25 1.57 9.40
N LYS A 300 18.56 0.61 10.04
CA LYS A 300 17.26 0.11 9.55
C LYS A 300 16.19 1.21 9.54
N ILE A 301 16.10 2.00 10.61
CA ILE A 301 15.14 3.11 10.71
C ILE A 301 15.41 4.16 9.63
N ASP A 302 16.67 4.58 9.49
CA ASP A 302 17.05 5.63 8.55
C ASP A 302 16.86 5.17 7.10
N GLN A 303 17.18 3.91 6.78
CA GLN A 303 16.91 3.31 5.46
C GLN A 303 15.41 3.24 5.16
N ALA A 304 14.59 2.80 6.11
CA ALA A 304 13.13 2.76 5.93
C ALA A 304 12.54 4.17 5.75
N SER A 305 13.04 5.16 6.50
CA SER A 305 12.63 6.55 6.37
C SER A 305 13.02 7.14 5.02
N GLN A 306 14.24 6.85 4.54
CA GLN A 306 14.71 7.28 3.24
C GLN A 306 13.87 6.66 2.11
N GLN A 307 13.60 5.36 2.16
CA GLN A 307 12.76 4.69 1.17
C GLN A 307 11.35 5.28 1.12
N LYS A 308 10.75 5.57 2.28
CA LYS A 308 9.45 6.26 2.35
C LYS A 308 9.51 7.66 1.72
N ALA A 309 10.55 8.42 2.01
CA ALA A 309 10.73 9.77 1.45
C ALA A 309 10.90 9.72 -0.08
N GLU A 310 11.70 8.79 -0.60
CA GLU A 310 11.90 8.58 -2.03
C GLU A 310 10.60 8.15 -2.73
N ALA A 311 9.83 7.25 -2.13
CA ALA A 311 8.53 6.82 -2.62
C ALA A 311 7.54 8.01 -2.65
N ALA A 312 7.43 8.77 -1.57
CA ALA A 312 6.57 9.95 -1.48
C ALA A 312 6.96 11.00 -2.54
N GLN A 313 8.26 11.25 -2.74
CA GLN A 313 8.75 12.16 -3.77
C GLN A 313 8.42 11.68 -5.19
N SER A 314 8.55 10.38 -5.44
CA SER A 314 8.20 9.76 -6.73
C SER A 314 6.71 9.89 -7.03
N ILE A 315 5.84 9.59 -6.06
CA ILE A 315 4.39 9.72 -6.17
C ILE A 315 4.01 11.18 -6.45
N LEU A 316 4.50 12.12 -5.65
CA LEU A 316 4.20 13.54 -5.82
C LEU A 316 4.67 14.06 -7.19
N ALA A 317 5.90 13.69 -7.61
CA ALA A 317 6.41 14.06 -8.92
C ALA A 317 5.55 13.50 -10.07
N SER A 318 5.02 12.28 -9.92
CA SER A 318 4.11 11.67 -10.89
C SER A 318 2.77 12.40 -10.97
N ILE A 319 2.25 12.89 -9.84
CA ILE A 319 1.01 13.68 -9.76
C ILE A 319 1.22 15.04 -10.44
N ILE A 320 2.29 15.76 -10.10
CA ILE A 320 2.56 17.10 -10.64
C ILE A 320 2.79 17.06 -12.16
N LYS A 321 3.44 16.03 -12.68
CA LYS A 321 3.74 15.89 -14.13
C LYS A 321 2.59 15.28 -14.93
N SER A 322 1.50 14.86 -14.30
CA SER A 322 0.38 14.20 -14.97
C SER A 322 -0.48 15.21 -15.73
N ASP A 323 -0.96 14.84 -16.92
CA ASP A 323 -1.99 15.60 -17.65
C ASP A 323 -3.36 15.59 -16.93
N ASN A 324 -3.57 14.60 -16.05
CA ASN A 324 -4.75 14.50 -15.19
C ASN A 324 -4.34 14.18 -13.74
N PRO A 325 -3.92 15.20 -12.95
CA PRO A 325 -3.46 15.01 -11.58
C PRO A 325 -4.51 14.35 -10.68
N LYS A 326 -5.79 14.70 -10.84
CA LYS A 326 -6.88 14.14 -10.00
C LYS A 326 -7.00 12.62 -10.15
N ALA A 327 -7.01 12.10 -11.38
CA ALA A 327 -7.03 10.65 -11.61
C ALA A 327 -5.75 9.96 -11.09
N LYS A 328 -4.60 10.66 -11.14
CA LYS A 328 -3.36 10.13 -10.58
C LYS A 328 -3.39 10.07 -9.05
N ILE A 329 -4.01 11.04 -8.38
CA ILE A 329 -4.26 11.01 -6.94
C ILE A 329 -5.17 9.84 -6.56
N GLU A 330 -6.27 9.63 -7.28
CA GLU A 330 -7.18 8.49 -7.07
C GLU A 330 -6.46 7.14 -7.18
N GLN A 331 -5.54 7.01 -8.14
CA GLN A 331 -4.73 5.80 -8.31
C GLN A 331 -3.82 5.51 -7.11
N HIS A 332 -3.28 6.55 -6.45
CA HIS A 332 -2.35 6.43 -5.33
C HIS A 332 -2.96 6.75 -3.97
N VAL A 333 -4.29 6.79 -3.85
CA VAL A 333 -4.98 7.23 -2.63
C VAL A 333 -4.53 6.46 -1.37
N LYS A 334 -4.18 5.19 -1.50
CA LYS A 334 -3.71 4.35 -0.39
C LYS A 334 -2.27 4.63 0.03
N ASP A 335 -1.49 5.21 -0.87
CA ASP A 335 -0.06 5.51 -0.66
C ASP A 335 0.15 6.97 -0.22
N ILE A 336 -0.91 7.79 -0.24
CA ILE A 336 -0.85 9.20 0.14
C ILE A 336 -0.89 9.30 1.66
N ASP A 337 0.22 9.70 2.23
CA ASP A 337 0.40 9.93 3.66
C ASP A 337 0.80 11.38 3.97
N GLN A 338 1.06 11.65 5.25
CA GLN A 338 1.50 12.97 5.71
C GLN A 338 2.79 13.44 5.03
N SER A 339 3.69 12.52 4.64
CA SER A 339 4.95 12.87 3.97
C SER A 339 4.71 13.52 2.61
N ILE A 340 3.75 13.03 1.83
CA ILE A 340 3.36 13.61 0.54
C ILE A 340 2.75 15.00 0.74
N MET A 341 1.92 15.16 1.78
CA MET A 341 1.30 16.45 2.11
C MET A 341 2.36 17.51 2.49
N LEU A 342 3.34 17.13 3.30
CA LEU A 342 4.45 18.01 3.69
C LEU A 342 5.33 18.39 2.49
N LEU A 343 5.65 17.41 1.62
CA LEU A 343 6.40 17.69 0.40
C LEU A 343 5.65 18.64 -0.55
N LEU A 344 4.34 18.44 -0.72
CA LEU A 344 3.52 19.34 -1.53
C LEU A 344 3.50 20.76 -0.95
N GLN A 345 3.34 20.88 0.37
CA GLN A 345 3.39 22.18 1.05
C GLN A 345 4.75 22.87 0.84
N GLN A 346 5.84 22.13 0.94
CA GLN A 346 7.19 22.65 0.66
C GLN A 346 7.35 23.13 -0.79
N HIS A 347 6.78 22.41 -1.76
CA HIS A 347 6.77 22.83 -3.15
C HIS A 347 5.97 24.14 -3.35
N ILE A 348 4.82 24.28 -2.68
CA ILE A 348 4.01 25.50 -2.71
C ILE A 348 4.81 26.69 -2.15
N GLU A 349 5.43 26.54 -0.98
CA GLU A 349 6.25 27.58 -0.35
C GLU A 349 7.45 27.99 -1.22
N ASN A 350 8.09 27.02 -1.88
CA ASN A 350 9.18 27.29 -2.81
C ASN A 350 8.69 28.07 -4.04
N ALA A 351 7.53 27.72 -4.62
CA ALA A 351 6.95 28.45 -5.74
C ALA A 351 6.57 29.88 -5.36
N GLN A 352 5.99 30.08 -4.17
CA GLN A 352 5.68 31.41 -3.59
C GLN A 352 6.94 32.24 -3.42
N SER A 353 7.99 31.67 -2.84
CA SER A 353 9.27 32.35 -2.60
C SER A 353 9.98 32.74 -3.90
N ALA A 354 9.83 31.91 -4.95
CA ALA A 354 10.34 32.16 -6.28
C ALA A 354 9.47 33.15 -7.11
N GLY A 355 8.27 33.51 -6.61
CA GLY A 355 7.31 34.37 -7.31
C GLY A 355 6.67 33.73 -8.54
N ASN A 356 6.71 32.39 -8.66
CA ASN A 356 6.14 31.64 -9.77
C ASN A 356 4.65 31.36 -9.53
N LYS A 357 3.81 32.34 -9.88
CA LYS A 357 2.35 32.29 -9.62
C LYS A 357 1.63 31.17 -10.38
N ASP A 358 2.10 30.80 -11.56
CA ASP A 358 1.46 29.75 -12.35
C ASP A 358 1.68 28.39 -11.69
N GLU A 359 2.90 28.13 -11.24
CA GLU A 359 3.25 26.90 -10.51
C GLU A 359 2.56 26.85 -9.15
N GLU A 360 2.54 27.95 -8.41
CA GLU A 360 1.81 28.08 -7.14
C GLU A 360 0.33 27.71 -7.31
N THR A 361 -0.34 28.30 -8.33
CA THR A 361 -1.76 28.05 -8.59
C THR A 361 -2.01 26.58 -8.93
N ASN A 362 -1.13 25.96 -9.73
CA ASN A 362 -1.25 24.54 -10.08
C ASN A 362 -1.07 23.64 -8.85
N LEU A 363 -0.08 23.91 -8.01
CA LEU A 363 0.18 23.13 -6.78
C LEU A 363 -0.95 23.27 -5.76
N LEU A 364 -1.53 24.46 -5.60
CA LEU A 364 -2.71 24.68 -4.77
C LEU A 364 -3.94 23.93 -5.29
N GLN A 365 -4.09 23.85 -6.61
CA GLN A 365 -5.17 23.06 -7.21
C GLN A 365 -4.97 21.55 -6.97
N ILE A 366 -3.73 21.05 -7.05
CA ILE A 366 -3.39 19.66 -6.70
C ILE A 366 -3.69 19.40 -5.23
N GLN A 367 -3.35 20.33 -4.35
CA GLN A 367 -3.67 20.23 -2.92
C GLN A 367 -5.19 20.12 -2.67
N ALA A 368 -5.98 20.94 -3.36
CA ALA A 368 -7.44 20.87 -3.26
C ALA A 368 -7.99 19.51 -3.72
N TRP A 369 -7.50 18.97 -4.84
CA TRP A 369 -7.89 17.63 -5.30
C TRP A 369 -7.45 16.53 -4.35
N LEU A 370 -6.26 16.64 -3.74
CA LEU A 370 -5.78 15.72 -2.73
C LEU A 370 -6.75 15.64 -1.55
N PHE A 371 -7.13 16.78 -0.99
CA PHE A 371 -8.11 16.84 0.10
C PHE A 371 -9.47 16.28 -0.31
N GLU A 372 -9.95 16.61 -1.50
CA GLU A 372 -11.23 16.10 -2.03
C GLU A 372 -11.22 14.56 -2.13
N VAL A 373 -10.17 13.99 -2.74
CA VAL A 373 -10.07 12.54 -2.95
C VAL A 373 -9.88 11.81 -1.62
N LEU A 374 -9.02 12.32 -0.72
CA LEU A 374 -8.83 11.74 0.61
C LEU A 374 -10.14 11.78 1.42
N HIS A 375 -10.89 12.87 1.35
CA HIS A 375 -12.20 12.96 2.01
C HIS A 375 -13.21 11.95 1.45
N GLN A 376 -13.26 11.76 0.12
CA GLN A 376 -14.16 10.80 -0.52
C GLN A 376 -13.85 9.34 -0.13
N HIS A 377 -12.56 9.01 0.09
CA HIS A 377 -12.09 7.65 0.45
C HIS A 377 -11.94 7.45 1.97
N ALA A 378 -12.15 8.49 2.76
CA ALA A 378 -12.10 8.37 4.22
C ALA A 378 -13.25 7.46 4.72
N PRO A 379 -13.02 6.66 5.78
CA PRO A 379 -14.07 5.92 6.45
C PRO A 379 -15.26 6.81 6.82
N PRO A 380 -16.49 6.29 6.79
CA PRO A 380 -17.71 7.08 7.10
C PRO A 380 -17.61 7.83 8.42
N GLN A 381 -17.01 7.21 9.44
CA GLN A 381 -16.81 7.79 10.77
C GLN A 381 -15.88 9.01 10.71
N LEU A 382 -14.75 8.92 10.00
CA LEU A 382 -13.83 10.04 9.86
C LEU A 382 -14.40 11.18 9.01
N ARG A 383 -15.19 10.85 7.97
CA ARG A 383 -15.92 11.86 7.20
C ARG A 383 -16.90 12.63 8.09
N PHE A 384 -17.66 11.91 8.90
CA PHE A 384 -18.60 12.50 9.85
C PHE A 384 -17.89 13.42 10.85
N ILE A 385 -16.76 12.98 11.43
CA ILE A 385 -15.96 13.81 12.35
C ILE A 385 -15.45 15.08 11.67
N ASN A 386 -14.95 14.97 10.43
CA ASN A 386 -14.47 16.12 9.67
C ASN A 386 -15.62 17.12 9.35
N GLU A 387 -16.78 16.62 9.00
CA GLU A 387 -17.98 17.43 8.78
C GLU A 387 -18.43 18.12 10.07
N LEU A 388 -18.40 17.43 11.23
CA LEU A 388 -18.67 18.02 12.55
C LEU A 388 -17.70 19.15 12.87
N LEU A 389 -16.41 18.95 12.62
CA LEU A 389 -15.38 19.98 12.88
C LEU A 389 -15.53 21.22 11.98
N ALA A 390 -16.17 21.09 10.82
CA ALA A 390 -16.45 22.21 9.94
C ALA A 390 -17.63 23.08 10.43
N LEU A 391 -18.50 22.56 11.29
CA LEU A 391 -19.64 23.31 11.85
C LEU A 391 -19.17 24.27 12.94
N ASN A 392 -19.87 25.39 13.07
CA ASN A 392 -19.50 26.44 14.04
C ASN A 392 -20.51 26.64 15.17
N THR A 393 -21.71 26.09 15.03
CA THR A 393 -22.77 26.25 16.04
C THR A 393 -23.22 24.91 16.60
N ARG A 394 -23.65 24.94 17.87
CA ARG A 394 -24.16 23.73 18.54
C ARG A 394 -25.43 23.21 17.88
N GLU A 395 -26.26 24.10 17.39
CA GLU A 395 -27.52 23.78 16.71
C GLU A 395 -27.27 22.98 15.42
N GLU A 396 -26.30 23.40 14.61
CA GLU A 396 -25.90 22.68 13.39
C GLU A 396 -25.36 21.29 13.71
N VAL A 397 -24.60 21.14 14.79
CA VAL A 397 -24.09 19.83 15.25
C VAL A 397 -25.25 18.91 15.62
N ILE A 398 -26.22 19.39 16.41
CA ILE A 398 -27.40 18.61 16.80
C ILE A 398 -28.21 18.18 15.58
N GLU A 399 -28.46 19.09 14.62
CA GLU A 399 -29.20 18.77 13.39
C GLU A 399 -28.47 17.70 12.57
N MET A 400 -27.16 17.83 12.38
CA MET A 400 -26.37 16.85 11.65
C MET A 400 -26.37 15.48 12.31
N VAL A 401 -26.15 15.41 13.63
CA VAL A 401 -26.15 14.15 14.38
C VAL A 401 -27.52 13.47 14.29
N LYS A 402 -28.62 14.22 14.45
CA LYS A 402 -29.97 13.69 14.29
C LYS A 402 -30.25 13.14 12.90
N ALA A 403 -29.80 13.83 11.85
CA ALA A 403 -30.01 13.42 10.47
C ALA A 403 -29.30 12.10 10.15
N ARG A 404 -28.21 11.80 10.84
CA ARG A 404 -27.36 10.62 10.59
C ARG A 404 -27.29 9.65 11.77
N SER A 405 -28.19 9.75 12.73
CA SER A 405 -28.21 8.93 13.95
C SER A 405 -28.24 7.42 13.69
N ASN A 406 -28.77 6.98 12.55
CA ASN A 406 -28.86 5.57 12.15
C ASN A 406 -27.59 5.03 11.48
N GLU A 407 -26.58 5.89 11.21
CA GLU A 407 -25.36 5.51 10.51
C GLU A 407 -24.24 5.09 11.46
N PHE A 408 -24.32 5.46 12.73
CA PHE A 408 -23.25 5.28 13.71
C PHE A 408 -23.78 4.69 15.02
N ASP A 409 -22.94 3.88 15.64
CA ASP A 409 -23.14 3.26 16.95
C ASP A 409 -22.21 3.87 18.03
N ALA A 410 -22.08 3.20 19.19
CA ALA A 410 -21.26 3.67 20.29
C ALA A 410 -19.77 3.84 19.96
N ASP A 411 -19.27 3.11 18.96
CA ASP A 411 -17.85 3.12 18.57
C ASP A 411 -17.41 4.48 18.04
N ILE A 412 -18.35 5.28 17.51
CA ILE A 412 -18.04 6.64 17.05
C ILE A 412 -17.45 7.53 18.16
N LEU A 413 -17.89 7.35 19.40
CA LEU A 413 -17.39 8.14 20.54
C LEU A 413 -15.93 7.82 20.87
N GLU A 414 -15.52 6.57 20.71
CA GLU A 414 -14.15 6.13 20.92
C GLU A 414 -13.26 6.64 19.81
N ILE A 415 -13.72 6.58 18.55
CA ILE A 415 -13.03 7.15 17.40
C ILE A 415 -12.87 8.66 17.56
N MET A 416 -13.91 9.39 18.00
CA MET A 416 -13.83 10.83 18.25
C MET A 416 -12.79 11.18 19.32
N LYS A 417 -12.68 10.39 20.41
CA LYS A 417 -11.63 10.58 21.42
C LYS A 417 -10.25 10.34 20.84
N THR A 418 -10.05 9.26 20.10
CA THR A 418 -8.77 8.93 19.45
C THR A 418 -8.34 10.05 18.49
N VAL A 419 -9.27 10.58 17.70
CA VAL A 419 -8.99 11.72 16.80
C VAL A 419 -8.67 12.98 17.59
N ALA A 420 -9.36 13.25 18.71
CA ALA A 420 -9.07 14.41 19.56
C ALA A 420 -7.66 14.32 20.19
N ASP A 421 -7.26 13.14 20.67
CA ASP A 421 -5.94 12.88 21.23
C ASP A 421 -4.85 13.06 20.16
N GLN A 422 -5.11 12.61 18.92
CA GLN A 422 -4.21 12.81 17.80
C GLN A 422 -4.07 14.30 17.44
N LEU A 423 -5.18 15.04 17.34
CA LEU A 423 -5.18 16.48 17.09
C LEU A 423 -4.40 17.25 18.18
N GLN A 424 -4.51 16.79 19.43
CA GLN A 424 -3.75 17.39 20.52
C GLN A 424 -2.25 17.11 20.41
N SER A 425 -1.87 15.93 20.02
CA SER A 425 -0.46 15.54 19.75
C SER A 425 0.12 16.35 18.59
N ASP A 426 -0.67 16.64 17.56
CA ASP A 426 -0.32 17.43 16.38
C ASP A 426 -0.37 18.96 16.63
N GLN A 427 -0.48 19.39 17.89
CA GLN A 427 -0.56 20.78 18.32
C GLN A 427 -1.81 21.54 17.80
N GLN A 428 -2.82 20.83 17.30
CA GLN A 428 -4.09 21.40 16.85
C GLN A 428 -5.11 21.46 18.02
N THR A 429 -4.69 22.09 19.09
CA THR A 429 -5.44 22.11 20.39
C THR A 429 -6.83 22.71 20.29
N GLU A 430 -7.05 23.66 19.37
CA GLU A 430 -8.36 24.28 19.16
C GLU A 430 -9.37 23.28 18.56
N LEU A 431 -8.95 22.51 17.53
CA LEU A 431 -9.78 21.48 16.91
C LEU A 431 -10.00 20.30 17.88
N ALA A 432 -8.98 19.91 18.64
CA ALA A 432 -9.09 18.88 19.66
C ALA A 432 -10.14 19.27 20.71
N SER A 433 -10.08 20.48 21.27
CA SER A 433 -11.04 20.98 22.25
C SER A 433 -12.46 21.04 21.67
N LYS A 434 -12.61 21.53 20.45
CA LYS A 434 -13.89 21.59 19.74
C LYS A 434 -14.51 20.20 19.57
N LEU A 435 -13.70 19.19 19.19
CA LEU A 435 -14.17 17.82 19.03
C LEU A 435 -14.58 17.21 20.37
N LEU A 436 -13.82 17.45 21.43
CA LEU A 436 -14.15 16.98 22.77
C LEU A 436 -15.48 17.59 23.28
N ASP A 437 -15.74 18.87 22.97
CA ASP A 437 -16.99 19.54 23.32
C ASP A 437 -18.21 18.97 22.58
N TYR A 438 -18.00 18.34 21.42
CA TYR A 438 -19.06 17.71 20.63
C TYR A 438 -19.39 16.28 21.07
N ILE A 439 -18.46 15.56 21.74
CA ILE A 439 -18.69 14.19 22.22
C ILE A 439 -19.95 14.05 23.08
N PRO A 440 -20.21 14.92 24.10
CA PRO A 440 -21.44 14.83 24.89
C PRO A 440 -22.70 15.02 24.04
N ILE A 441 -22.65 15.91 23.05
CA ILE A 441 -23.80 16.17 22.15
C ILE A 441 -24.10 14.92 21.31
N VAL A 442 -23.05 14.33 20.72
CA VAL A 442 -23.19 13.11 19.92
C VAL A 442 -23.71 11.95 20.76
N LYS A 443 -23.19 11.81 21.99
CA LYS A 443 -23.65 10.79 22.96
C LYS A 443 -25.13 10.93 23.27
N ASP A 444 -25.58 12.14 23.60
CA ASP A 444 -26.97 12.41 23.96
C ASP A 444 -27.93 12.17 22.80
N GLU A 445 -27.58 12.64 21.60
CA GLU A 445 -28.44 12.54 20.41
C GLU A 445 -28.49 11.12 19.81
N LEU A 446 -27.43 10.31 19.98
CA LEU A 446 -27.43 8.89 19.59
C LEU A 446 -28.06 7.99 20.67
N GLY A 447 -28.44 8.52 21.85
CA GLY A 447 -29.04 7.75 22.94
C GLY A 447 -28.10 6.73 23.55
N ILE A 448 -26.78 6.92 23.49
CA ILE A 448 -25.76 6.03 24.02
C ILE A 448 -25.61 6.29 25.52
N GLN A 449 -25.83 5.26 26.35
CA GLN A 449 -25.74 5.35 27.82
C GLN A 449 -24.29 5.37 28.34
#